data_9cb4999553cc81b8f3c25b9f7b8352ee
#
_entry.id   9cb4999553cc81b8f3c25b9f7b8352ee
#
_cell.length_a   1.000
_cell.length_b   1.000
_cell.length_c   1.000
_cell.angle_alpha   90.00
_cell.angle_beta   90.00
_cell.angle_gamma   90.00
#
_symmetry.space_group_name_H-M   'P 1'
#
loop_
_entity.id
_entity.type
_entity.pdbx_description
1 polymer ?
#
loop_
_entity_poly.entity_id
_entity_poly.type
_entity_poly.pdbx_seq_one_letter_code
_entity_poly.pdbx_strand_id
1 'polypeptide(L)'
;MSALPATTTGEIIAAKNSAIMTGLEMTSLFAKKVAGQAKGVQVTTVFAVHSNNVVRPMLSEAGRTPLAPDDLVGYVGHANGVVLAFTNGLRVYLSGDTGIMSEMKTIIGDLHKPNLAIINLGATTMPSEEAAYAVNTLIRPVAVIPSHSSEAATEGGKLKPGSRTQDFVRLVKGRKVHLAPLDRTMEFDGRAKCVSGC
;
A
#
# COMPACT_ATOMS: atom_id res chain seq x y z
N MET A 1 2.44 0.27 9.19
CA MET A 1 2.11 1.69 8.95
C MET A 1 0.99 2.01 9.89
N SER A 2 1.26 2.76 10.95
CA SER A 2 0.19 3.54 11.53
C SER A 2 -0.47 4.28 10.38
N ALA A 3 -1.80 4.25 10.30
CA ALA A 3 -2.50 5.10 9.37
C ALA A 3 -1.94 6.51 9.59
N LEU A 4 -1.25 7.06 8.59
CA LEU A 4 -0.93 8.47 8.61
C LEU A 4 -2.25 9.17 8.88
N PRO A 5 -2.32 10.07 9.86
CA PRO A 5 -3.55 10.79 10.10
C PRO A 5 -4.03 11.35 8.76
N ALA A 6 -5.32 11.23 8.50
CA ALA A 6 -5.93 11.65 7.23
C ALA A 6 -5.50 13.05 6.80
N THR A 7 -5.16 13.90 7.77
CA THR A 7 -4.54 15.21 7.59
C THR A 7 -3.21 15.19 6.86
N THR A 8 -2.28 14.28 7.20
CA THR A 8 -0.94 14.30 6.60
C THR A 8 -0.96 13.86 5.13
N THR A 9 -1.72 12.82 4.79
CA THR A 9 -1.91 12.43 3.40
C THR A 9 -2.68 13.51 2.64
N GLY A 10 -3.66 14.12 3.30
CA GLY A 10 -4.44 15.24 2.79
C GLY A 10 -3.57 16.44 2.44
N GLU A 11 -2.70 16.85 3.32
CA GLU A 11 -1.81 17.99 3.13
C GLU A 11 -0.78 17.75 2.02
N ILE A 12 -0.22 16.54 1.94
CA ILE A 12 0.75 16.19 0.87
C ILE A 12 0.08 16.24 -0.51
N ILE A 13 -1.13 15.75 -0.64
CA ILE A 13 -1.86 15.76 -1.92
C ILE A 13 -2.38 17.16 -2.21
N ALA A 14 -2.91 17.89 -1.22
CA ALA A 14 -3.38 19.26 -1.37
C ALA A 14 -2.26 20.23 -1.77
N ALA A 15 -1.05 20.08 -1.19
CA ALA A 15 0.12 20.86 -1.57
C ALA A 15 0.54 20.68 -3.04
N LYS A 16 0.05 19.62 -3.69
CA LYS A 16 0.23 19.34 -5.14
C LYS A 16 -0.97 19.77 -6.00
N ASN A 17 -1.82 20.67 -5.51
CA ASN A 17 -3.05 21.10 -6.18
C ASN A 17 -4.03 19.95 -6.48
N SER A 18 -4.13 18.99 -5.58
CA SER A 18 -5.07 17.88 -5.68
C SER A 18 -6.24 18.11 -4.70
N ALA A 19 -7.43 17.75 -5.12
CA ALA A 19 -8.58 17.72 -4.21
C ALA A 19 -8.65 16.35 -3.52
N ILE A 20 -8.89 16.34 -2.21
CA ILE A 20 -9.05 15.11 -1.43
C ILE A 20 -10.49 15.04 -0.96
N MET A 21 -11.11 13.91 -1.26
CA MET A 21 -12.37 13.52 -0.65
C MET A 21 -12.10 12.32 0.23
N THR A 22 -12.32 12.48 1.53
CA THR A 22 -12.22 11.40 2.50
C THR A 22 -13.62 10.92 2.83
N GLY A 23 -13.85 9.62 2.75
CA GLY A 23 -15.15 9.04 3.07
C GLY A 23 -15.18 7.54 2.84
N LEU A 24 -16.30 6.93 3.22
CA LEU A 24 -16.58 5.50 3.09
C LEU A 24 -16.78 5.05 1.63
N GLU A 25 -16.86 5.99 0.72
CA GLU A 25 -17.10 5.73 -0.70
C GLU A 25 -15.78 5.54 -1.42
N MET A 26 -15.74 4.61 -2.37
CA MET A 26 -14.65 4.50 -3.32
C MET A 26 -14.62 5.77 -4.16
N THR A 27 -13.78 6.69 -3.76
CA THR A 27 -13.70 8.00 -4.37
C THR A 27 -12.50 8.07 -5.28
N SER A 28 -12.72 8.50 -6.51
CA SER A 28 -11.63 8.82 -7.43
C SER A 28 -11.34 10.32 -7.34
N LEU A 29 -10.08 10.63 -7.05
CA LEU A 29 -9.59 12.00 -7.02
C LEU A 29 -8.72 12.27 -8.24
N PHE A 30 -9.02 13.37 -8.91
CA PHE A 30 -8.23 13.82 -10.06
C PHE A 30 -7.40 15.03 -9.67
N ALA A 31 -6.10 14.95 -9.90
CA ALA A 31 -5.27 16.14 -9.83
C ALA A 31 -5.76 17.16 -10.86
N LYS A 32 -5.89 18.42 -10.45
CA LYS A 32 -6.22 19.51 -11.37
C LYS A 32 -5.21 19.53 -12.52
N LYS A 33 -5.69 19.62 -13.75
CA LYS A 33 -4.83 19.97 -14.88
C LYS A 33 -4.22 21.36 -14.60
N VAL A 34 -2.92 21.43 -14.47
CA VAL A 34 -2.22 22.69 -14.49
C VAL A 34 -2.25 23.20 -15.93
N ALA A 35 -2.64 24.44 -16.12
CA ALA A 35 -2.93 25.09 -17.39
C ALA A 35 -2.15 24.52 -18.59
N GLY A 36 -2.85 23.89 -19.52
CA GLY A 36 -2.30 23.40 -20.79
C GLY A 36 -1.44 22.13 -20.74
N GLN A 37 -1.15 21.55 -19.56
CA GLN A 37 -0.36 20.33 -19.44
C GLN A 37 -1.22 19.18 -18.92
N ALA A 38 -1.24 18.07 -19.65
CA ALA A 38 -1.87 16.82 -19.26
C ALA A 38 -1.02 16.08 -18.19
N LYS A 39 -0.65 16.78 -17.12
CA LYS A 39 0.08 16.21 -15.98
C LYS A 39 -0.87 16.11 -14.79
N GLY A 40 -0.91 14.95 -14.18
CA GLY A 40 -1.74 14.76 -13.01
C GLY A 40 -1.72 13.32 -12.54
N VAL A 41 -2.37 13.09 -11.41
CA VAL A 41 -2.58 11.76 -10.83
C VAL A 41 -4.05 11.62 -10.47
N GLN A 42 -4.64 10.51 -10.87
CA GLN A 42 -5.92 10.06 -10.35
C GLN A 42 -5.64 9.24 -9.09
N VAL A 43 -6.29 9.59 -8.00
CA VAL A 43 -6.22 8.84 -6.74
C VAL A 43 -7.56 8.16 -6.52
N THR A 44 -7.57 6.85 -6.39
CA THR A 44 -8.76 6.05 -6.11
C THR A 44 -8.53 5.29 -4.82
N THR A 45 -9.40 5.49 -3.83
CA THR A 45 -9.44 4.64 -2.64
C THR A 45 -10.16 3.35 -2.99
N VAL A 46 -9.62 2.23 -2.53
CA VAL A 46 -10.18 0.90 -2.71
C VAL A 46 -10.31 0.21 -1.37
N PHE A 47 -11.19 -0.76 -1.27
CA PHE A 47 -11.44 -1.49 -0.04
C PHE A 47 -10.17 -2.24 0.41
N ALA A 48 -9.98 -2.35 1.72
CA ALA A 48 -8.99 -3.20 2.36
C ALA A 48 -9.60 -3.94 3.56
N VAL A 49 -9.07 -5.09 3.88
CA VAL A 49 -9.52 -5.93 4.99
C VAL A 49 -8.53 -5.82 6.14
N HIS A 50 -8.92 -5.07 7.15
CA HIS A 50 -8.15 -4.89 8.38
C HIS A 50 -9.11 -4.57 9.52
N SER A 51 -8.66 -4.74 10.77
CA SER A 51 -9.43 -4.26 11.92
C SER A 51 -9.59 -2.75 11.84
N ASN A 52 -10.79 -2.28 12.07
CA ASN A 52 -11.13 -0.85 12.04
C ASN A 52 -11.47 -0.31 13.43
N ASN A 53 -11.13 -1.08 14.45
CA ASN A 53 -11.33 -0.73 15.84
C ASN A 53 -9.98 -0.65 16.56
N VAL A 54 -9.83 0.34 17.42
CA VAL A 54 -8.72 0.43 18.37
C VAL A 54 -9.28 0.48 19.78
N VAL A 55 -8.64 -0.22 20.68
CA VAL A 55 -8.96 -0.14 22.09
C VAL A 55 -8.45 1.19 22.65
N ARG A 56 -9.22 1.78 23.56
CA ARG A 56 -8.92 3.09 24.13
C ARG A 56 -7.48 3.27 24.64
N PRO A 57 -6.86 2.30 25.32
CA PRO A 57 -5.47 2.38 25.73
C PRO A 57 -4.46 2.53 24.58
N MET A 58 -4.80 2.09 23.36
CA MET A 58 -3.94 2.27 22.20
C MET A 58 -3.96 3.70 21.63
N LEU A 59 -4.92 4.51 22.05
CA LEU A 59 -5.05 5.92 21.66
C LEU A 59 -4.30 6.86 22.62
N SER A 60 -3.77 6.34 23.73
CA SER A 60 -3.00 7.10 24.71
C SER A 60 -1.54 6.70 24.70
N GLU A 61 -0.62 7.63 25.00
CA GLU A 61 0.80 7.33 25.18
C GLU A 61 1.07 6.30 26.28
N ALA A 62 0.09 6.10 27.18
CA ALA A 62 0.12 5.11 28.25
C ALA A 62 -0.25 3.67 27.80
N GLY A 63 -0.37 3.41 26.52
CA GLY A 63 -0.92 2.22 25.86
C GLY A 63 -0.30 0.85 26.17
N ARG A 64 0.14 0.60 27.39
CA ARG A 64 0.65 -0.68 27.88
C ARG A 64 -0.13 -1.28 29.02
N THR A 65 -1.26 -0.71 29.37
CA THR A 65 -2.12 -1.24 30.43
C THR A 65 -2.90 -2.42 29.88
N PRO A 66 -2.98 -3.57 30.58
CA PRO A 66 -3.86 -4.65 30.17
C PRO A 66 -5.29 -4.14 30.00
N LEU A 67 -5.96 -4.60 28.94
CA LEU A 67 -7.35 -4.25 28.66
C LEU A 67 -8.24 -4.67 29.83
N ALA A 68 -9.00 -3.72 30.36
CA ALA A 68 -10.11 -4.04 31.24
C ALA A 68 -11.32 -4.51 30.43
N PRO A 69 -12.21 -5.36 30.98
CA PRO A 69 -13.40 -5.81 30.26
C PRO A 69 -14.29 -4.68 29.72
N ASP A 70 -14.19 -3.49 30.29
CA ASP A 70 -15.00 -2.31 29.97
C ASP A 70 -14.27 -1.31 29.07
N ASP A 71 -13.09 -1.64 28.57
CA ASP A 71 -12.36 -0.77 27.67
C ASP A 71 -13.12 -0.62 26.34
N LEU A 72 -13.60 0.59 26.11
CA LEU A 72 -14.34 0.92 24.90
C LEU A 72 -13.43 0.84 23.68
N VAL A 73 -13.91 0.13 22.67
CA VAL A 73 -13.27 0.06 21.35
C VAL A 73 -13.67 1.29 20.53
N GLY A 74 -12.70 2.07 20.12
CA GLY A 74 -12.93 3.22 19.23
C GLY A 74 -12.93 2.80 17.77
N TYR A 75 -13.97 3.19 17.03
CA TYR A 75 -13.98 3.03 15.58
C TYR A 75 -13.04 4.06 14.92
N VAL A 76 -12.13 3.61 14.07
CA VAL A 76 -11.12 4.45 13.41
C VAL A 76 -11.32 4.61 11.90
N GLY A 77 -12.45 4.19 11.39
CA GLY A 77 -12.79 4.26 9.97
C GLY A 77 -12.57 2.94 9.24
N HIS A 78 -12.88 2.93 7.94
CA HIS A 78 -12.64 1.78 7.10
C HIS A 78 -11.17 1.67 6.69
N ALA A 79 -10.66 0.45 6.65
CA ALA A 79 -9.37 0.18 6.05
C ALA A 79 -9.43 0.41 4.53
N ASN A 80 -8.43 1.07 3.99
CA ASN A 80 -8.36 1.40 2.57
C ASN A 80 -6.97 1.11 1.99
N GLY A 81 -6.98 0.60 0.76
CA GLY A 81 -5.86 0.69 -0.15
C GLY A 81 -6.03 1.89 -1.07
N VAL A 82 -5.02 2.16 -1.90
CA VAL A 82 -5.03 3.28 -2.85
C VAL A 82 -4.51 2.84 -4.20
N VAL A 83 -5.19 3.26 -5.26
CA VAL A 83 -4.65 3.16 -6.63
C VAL A 83 -4.34 4.56 -7.13
N LEU A 84 -3.09 4.76 -7.56
CA LEU A 84 -2.61 5.99 -8.20
C LEU A 84 -2.45 5.73 -9.69
N ALA A 85 -3.16 6.46 -10.53
CA ALA A 85 -3.00 6.41 -11.98
C ALA A 85 -2.40 7.72 -12.50
N PHE A 86 -1.18 7.65 -12.99
CA PHE A 86 -0.44 8.79 -13.51
C PHE A 86 -0.65 8.96 -15.02
N THR A 87 -0.57 10.19 -15.51
CA THR A 87 -0.75 10.52 -16.94
C THR A 87 0.32 9.93 -17.86
N ASN A 88 1.46 9.51 -17.30
CA ASN A 88 2.53 8.82 -18.05
C ASN A 88 2.28 7.30 -18.23
N GLY A 89 1.18 6.78 -17.70
CA GLY A 89 0.82 5.36 -17.76
C GLY A 89 1.23 4.53 -16.54
N LEU A 90 1.98 5.07 -15.59
CA LEU A 90 2.27 4.40 -14.34
C LEU A 90 0.97 4.29 -13.52
N ARG A 91 0.66 3.07 -13.08
CA ARG A 91 -0.46 2.77 -12.17
C ARG A 91 0.06 2.02 -10.98
N VAL A 92 -0.06 2.61 -9.81
CA VAL A 92 0.48 2.07 -8.56
C VAL A 92 -0.67 1.65 -7.66
N TYR A 93 -0.66 0.41 -7.22
CA TYR A 93 -1.52 -0.06 -6.13
C TYR A 93 -0.72 -0.06 -4.83
N LEU A 94 -1.18 0.67 -3.84
CA LEU A 94 -0.71 0.61 -2.46
C LEU A 94 -1.76 -0.16 -1.66
N SER A 95 -1.40 -1.36 -1.20
CA SER A 95 -2.35 -2.21 -0.51
C SER A 95 -2.78 -1.66 0.85
N GLY A 96 -1.94 -0.86 1.48
CA GLY A 96 -2.05 -0.62 2.90
C GLY A 96 -1.80 -1.92 3.68
N ASP A 97 -2.18 -1.94 4.94
CA ASP A 97 -2.21 -3.16 5.74
C ASP A 97 -3.57 -3.85 5.54
N THR A 98 -3.59 -4.91 4.76
CA THR A 98 -4.80 -5.63 4.36
C THR A 98 -4.58 -7.13 4.33
N GLY A 99 -5.62 -7.89 4.60
CA GLY A 99 -5.71 -9.30 4.23
C GLY A 99 -5.96 -9.49 2.74
N ILE A 100 -5.86 -10.74 2.28
CA ILE A 100 -6.22 -11.11 0.91
C ILE A 100 -7.73 -11.05 0.70
N MET A 101 -8.16 -10.61 -0.49
CA MET A 101 -9.58 -10.49 -0.82
C MET A 101 -9.82 -10.66 -2.33
N SER A 102 -11.04 -11.02 -2.70
CA SER A 102 -11.44 -11.25 -4.09
C SER A 102 -11.35 -9.99 -4.96
N GLU A 103 -11.55 -8.82 -4.37
CA GLU A 103 -11.46 -7.52 -5.00
C GLU A 103 -10.06 -7.20 -5.53
N MET A 104 -9.03 -7.86 -5.00
CA MET A 104 -7.67 -7.78 -5.56
C MET A 104 -7.64 -8.28 -7.01
N LYS A 105 -8.52 -9.24 -7.37
CA LYS A 105 -8.66 -9.67 -8.75
C LYS A 105 -9.59 -8.74 -9.53
N THR A 106 -10.82 -8.58 -9.08
CA THR A 106 -11.89 -7.95 -9.87
C THR A 106 -11.73 -6.45 -9.99
N ILE A 107 -11.42 -5.77 -8.90
CA ILE A 107 -11.29 -4.31 -8.85
C ILE A 107 -9.85 -3.88 -9.12
N ILE A 108 -8.88 -4.47 -8.40
CA ILE A 108 -7.49 -4.03 -8.54
C ILE A 108 -6.91 -4.56 -9.85
N GLY A 109 -6.90 -5.87 -10.04
CA GLY A 109 -6.23 -6.52 -11.18
C GLY A 109 -6.93 -6.34 -12.52
N ASP A 110 -8.26 -6.53 -12.57
CA ASP A 110 -9.01 -6.54 -13.83
C ASP A 110 -9.48 -5.14 -14.25
N LEU A 111 -9.92 -4.28 -13.30
CA LEU A 111 -10.41 -2.94 -13.60
C LEU A 111 -9.28 -1.90 -13.61
N HIS A 112 -8.56 -1.74 -12.49
CA HIS A 112 -7.52 -0.70 -12.38
C HIS A 112 -6.22 -1.07 -13.09
N LYS A 113 -5.88 -2.36 -13.16
CA LYS A 113 -4.70 -2.90 -13.87
C LYS A 113 -3.40 -2.19 -13.47
N PRO A 114 -3.02 -2.18 -12.19
CA PRO A 114 -1.77 -1.56 -11.76
C PRO A 114 -0.58 -2.29 -12.39
N ASN A 115 0.41 -1.52 -12.84
CA ASN A 115 1.66 -2.10 -13.33
C ASN A 115 2.76 -2.13 -12.26
N LEU A 116 2.58 -1.38 -11.16
CA LEU A 116 3.39 -1.46 -9.94
C LEU A 116 2.48 -1.71 -8.74
N ALA A 117 2.84 -2.66 -7.87
CA ALA A 117 2.14 -2.88 -6.61
C ALA A 117 3.10 -2.72 -5.42
N ILE A 118 2.67 -2.00 -4.41
CA ILE A 118 3.32 -1.95 -3.09
C ILE A 118 2.44 -2.78 -2.17
N ILE A 119 2.91 -3.97 -1.81
CA ILE A 119 2.11 -4.99 -1.13
C ILE A 119 2.62 -5.23 0.28
N ASN A 120 1.71 -5.31 1.25
CA ASN A 120 2.10 -5.60 2.63
C ASN A 120 2.50 -7.07 2.81
N LEU A 121 3.40 -7.30 3.75
CA LEU A 121 3.81 -8.62 4.23
C LEU A 121 3.57 -8.75 5.74
N GLY A 122 2.42 -8.27 6.20
CA GLY A 122 2.04 -8.35 7.60
C GLY A 122 1.90 -9.81 8.06
N ALA A 123 2.53 -10.16 9.19
CA ALA A 123 2.51 -11.53 9.69
C ALA A 123 1.10 -12.08 9.94
N THR A 124 0.19 -11.21 10.31
CA THR A 124 -1.18 -11.55 10.68
C THR A 124 -2.21 -11.14 9.64
N THR A 125 -1.86 -10.26 8.72
CA THR A 125 -2.79 -9.72 7.73
C THR A 125 -2.60 -10.33 6.36
N MET A 126 -1.36 -10.46 5.87
CA MET A 126 -1.06 -11.08 4.59
C MET A 126 0.31 -11.75 4.62
N PRO A 127 0.40 -13.01 5.04
CA PRO A 127 1.63 -13.80 5.00
C PRO A 127 2.23 -13.88 3.59
N SER A 128 3.50 -14.26 3.50
CA SER A 128 4.26 -14.26 2.24
C SER A 128 3.61 -15.08 1.13
N GLU A 129 2.98 -16.20 1.48
CA GLU A 129 2.28 -17.09 0.54
C GLU A 129 1.04 -16.42 -0.05
N GLU A 130 0.24 -15.75 0.81
CA GLU A 130 -0.96 -15.04 0.39
C GLU A 130 -0.60 -13.80 -0.45
N ALA A 131 0.41 -13.05 -0.03
CA ALA A 131 0.91 -11.90 -0.77
C ALA A 131 1.45 -12.32 -2.16
N ALA A 132 2.20 -13.44 -2.23
CA ALA A 132 2.68 -13.98 -3.49
C ALA A 132 1.53 -14.47 -4.38
N TYR A 133 0.51 -15.12 -3.81
CA TYR A 133 -0.69 -15.51 -4.55
C TYR A 133 -1.44 -14.28 -5.09
N ALA A 134 -1.61 -13.24 -4.27
CA ALA A 134 -2.23 -11.99 -4.68
C ALA A 134 -1.48 -11.36 -5.87
N VAL A 135 -0.16 -11.29 -5.81
CA VAL A 135 0.69 -10.74 -6.87
C VAL A 135 0.68 -11.61 -8.12
N ASN A 136 0.84 -12.92 -7.98
CA ASN A 136 0.95 -13.83 -9.11
C ASN A 136 -0.37 -14.02 -9.88
N THR A 137 -1.49 -14.08 -9.14
CA THR A 137 -2.78 -14.56 -9.64
C THR A 137 -3.85 -13.48 -9.71
N LEU A 138 -3.95 -12.65 -8.67
CA LEU A 138 -5.05 -11.69 -8.55
C LEU A 138 -4.71 -10.36 -9.21
N ILE A 139 -3.68 -9.67 -8.74
CA ILE A 139 -3.32 -8.30 -9.16
C ILE A 139 -2.56 -8.32 -10.48
N ARG A 140 -1.56 -9.19 -10.59
CA ARG A 140 -0.70 -9.40 -11.76
C ARG A 140 0.04 -8.16 -12.25
N PRO A 141 0.72 -7.40 -11.38
CA PRO A 141 1.49 -6.23 -11.78
C PRO A 141 2.75 -6.62 -12.57
N VAL A 142 3.42 -5.68 -13.20
CA VAL A 142 4.73 -5.87 -13.85
C VAL A 142 5.83 -5.96 -12.80
N ALA A 143 5.76 -5.05 -11.81
CA ALA A 143 6.72 -4.96 -10.72
C ALA A 143 6.01 -4.88 -9.36
N VAL A 144 6.71 -5.29 -8.30
CA VAL A 144 6.17 -5.28 -6.94
C VAL A 144 7.24 -4.85 -5.95
N ILE A 145 6.82 -4.11 -4.93
CA ILE A 145 7.64 -3.70 -3.79
C ILE A 145 6.97 -4.27 -2.54
N PRO A 146 7.63 -5.19 -1.81
CA PRO A 146 7.13 -5.63 -0.51
C PRO A 146 7.26 -4.51 0.51
N SER A 147 6.28 -4.41 1.39
CA SER A 147 6.23 -3.42 2.47
C SER A 147 5.67 -4.07 3.75
N HIS A 148 5.75 -3.35 4.87
CA HIS A 148 5.11 -3.73 6.14
C HIS A 148 5.45 -5.15 6.62
N SER A 149 6.67 -5.62 6.36
CA SER A 149 7.09 -6.95 6.80
C SER A 149 7.26 -7.08 8.32
N SER A 150 7.27 -5.95 9.05
CA SER A 150 7.52 -5.87 10.50
C SER A 150 8.84 -6.49 10.94
N GLU A 151 9.79 -6.62 10.02
CA GLU A 151 11.14 -7.14 10.23
C GLU A 151 12.12 -6.50 9.24
N ALA A 152 13.41 -6.62 9.52
CA ALA A 152 14.42 -6.19 8.57
C ALA A 152 14.39 -7.10 7.33
N ALA A 153 14.06 -6.52 6.17
CA ALA A 153 14.06 -7.26 4.90
C ALA A 153 15.46 -7.53 4.38
N THR A 154 16.44 -6.69 4.77
CA THR A 154 17.81 -6.77 4.30
C THR A 154 18.80 -6.67 5.47
N GLU A 155 19.94 -7.27 5.31
CA GLU A 155 21.08 -7.18 6.20
C GLU A 155 22.35 -6.97 5.35
N GLY A 156 23.11 -5.91 5.62
CA GLY A 156 24.27 -5.55 4.81
C GLY A 156 23.94 -5.34 3.32
N GLY A 157 22.77 -4.83 2.99
CA GLY A 157 22.30 -4.59 1.62
C GLY A 157 21.87 -5.85 0.86
N LYS A 158 21.90 -7.02 1.50
CA LYS A 158 21.43 -8.30 0.93
C LYS A 158 20.13 -8.73 1.60
N LEU A 159 19.33 -9.49 0.87
CA LEU A 159 18.10 -10.07 1.37
C LEU A 159 18.39 -10.92 2.61
N LYS A 160 17.71 -10.62 3.72
CA LYS A 160 17.95 -11.31 5.00
C LYS A 160 17.44 -12.76 4.93
N PRO A 161 18.32 -13.75 5.21
CA PRO A 161 17.90 -15.15 5.23
C PRO A 161 16.81 -15.43 6.28
N GLY A 162 15.83 -16.26 5.92
CA GLY A 162 14.73 -16.65 6.80
C GLY A 162 13.69 -15.55 7.04
N SER A 163 13.80 -14.40 6.34
CA SER A 163 12.81 -13.34 6.44
C SER A 163 11.56 -13.65 5.59
N ARG A 164 10.41 -13.12 6.00
CA ARG A 164 9.18 -13.16 5.19
C ARG A 164 9.38 -12.54 3.81
N THR A 165 10.19 -11.49 3.74
CA THR A 165 10.54 -10.87 2.46
C THR A 165 11.31 -11.84 1.57
N GLN A 166 12.21 -12.67 2.12
CA GLN A 166 12.90 -13.71 1.34
C GLN A 166 11.91 -14.75 0.82
N ASP A 167 11.00 -15.22 1.66
CA ASP A 167 9.96 -16.19 1.24
C ASP A 167 9.06 -15.61 0.15
N PHE A 168 8.62 -14.36 0.30
CA PHE A 168 7.86 -13.67 -0.72
C PHE A 168 8.62 -13.60 -2.06
N VAL A 169 9.88 -13.15 -2.04
CA VAL A 169 10.71 -13.07 -3.25
C VAL A 169 10.84 -14.43 -3.94
N ARG A 170 11.00 -15.51 -3.18
CA ARG A 170 11.09 -16.88 -3.70
C ARG A 170 9.77 -17.36 -4.33
N LEU A 171 8.64 -16.92 -3.79
CA LEU A 171 7.30 -17.34 -4.21
C LEU A 171 6.73 -16.53 -5.38
N VAL A 172 7.18 -15.28 -5.56
CA VAL A 172 6.76 -14.45 -6.68
C VAL A 172 7.33 -14.97 -8.00
N LYS A 173 6.47 -15.13 -8.99
CA LYS A 173 6.84 -15.70 -10.30
C LYS A 173 6.52 -14.73 -11.44
N GLY A 174 7.48 -14.55 -12.34
CA GLY A 174 7.27 -13.75 -13.55
C GLY A 174 7.05 -12.25 -13.29
N ARG A 175 7.36 -11.75 -12.10
CA ARG A 175 7.26 -10.34 -11.71
C ARG A 175 8.61 -9.85 -11.18
N LYS A 176 8.91 -8.59 -11.43
CA LYS A 176 10.11 -7.98 -10.87
C LYS A 176 9.85 -7.56 -9.43
N VAL A 177 10.57 -8.12 -8.48
CA VAL A 177 10.53 -7.68 -7.09
C VAL A 177 11.64 -6.66 -6.87
N HIS A 178 11.27 -5.49 -6.33
CA HIS A 178 12.21 -4.46 -5.91
C HIS A 178 12.15 -4.33 -4.39
N LEU A 179 13.30 -4.41 -3.74
CA LEU A 179 13.40 -4.17 -2.31
C LEU A 179 13.61 -2.67 -2.09
N ALA A 180 12.76 -2.05 -1.29
CA ALA A 180 12.92 -0.64 -0.96
C ALA A 180 14.20 -0.45 -0.14
N PRO A 181 15.21 0.24 -0.67
CA PRO A 181 16.42 0.53 0.07
C PRO A 181 16.14 1.60 1.14
N LEU A 182 16.88 1.53 2.25
CA LEU A 182 16.89 2.61 3.22
C LEU A 182 17.59 3.84 2.59
N ASP A 183 17.06 5.02 2.85
CA ASP A 183 17.63 6.32 2.51
C ASP A 183 17.88 6.56 1.00
N ARG A 184 17.21 5.82 0.14
CA ARG A 184 17.27 6.04 -1.31
C ARG A 184 15.88 6.06 -1.92
N THR A 185 15.72 6.92 -2.93
CA THR A 185 14.49 7.01 -3.72
C THR A 185 14.57 6.06 -4.91
N MET A 186 13.52 5.26 -5.12
CA MET A 186 13.35 4.50 -6.35
C MET A 186 12.46 5.28 -7.31
N GLU A 187 12.87 5.33 -8.57
CA GLU A 187 12.11 5.99 -9.64
C GLU A 187 11.64 4.95 -10.66
N PHE A 188 10.39 5.08 -11.08
CA PHE A 188 9.75 4.18 -12.06
C PHE A 188 9.18 4.98 -13.22
N ASP A 189 9.35 4.45 -14.43
CA ASP A 189 8.71 4.98 -15.61
C ASP A 189 7.22 4.57 -15.73
N GLY A 190 6.54 5.03 -16.77
CA GLY A 190 5.13 4.73 -17.02
C GLY A 190 4.81 3.25 -17.24
N ARG A 191 5.82 2.40 -17.44
CA ARG A 191 5.70 0.94 -17.60
C ARG A 191 6.11 0.18 -16.35
N ALA A 192 6.30 0.87 -15.24
CA ALA A 192 6.83 0.32 -13.99
C ALA A 192 8.23 -0.31 -14.12
N LYS A 193 9.03 0.16 -15.07
CA LYS A 193 10.45 -0.16 -15.13
C LYS A 193 11.18 0.78 -14.16
N CYS A 194 11.98 0.22 -13.28
CA CYS A 194 12.85 1.04 -12.45
C CYS A 194 13.91 1.73 -13.30
N VAL A 195 14.01 3.04 -13.17
CA VAL A 195 14.97 3.86 -13.90
C VAL A 195 16.08 4.41 -13.03
N SER A 196 15.87 4.43 -11.70
CA SER A 196 16.86 4.87 -10.72
C SER A 196 16.59 4.27 -9.34
N GLY A 197 17.63 4.03 -8.57
CA GLY A 197 17.54 3.72 -7.13
C GLY A 197 17.12 2.29 -6.75
N CYS A 198 16.98 1.34 -7.71
CA CYS A 198 16.58 -0.04 -7.40
C CYS A 198 17.79 -0.99 -7.19
#